data_d407b78a73142ea2f3a563756a6e1b3e
#
_entry.id   d407b78a73142ea2f3a563756a6e1b3e
#
_cell.length_a   1.000
_cell.length_b   1.000
_cell.length_c   1.000
_cell.angle_alpha   90.00
_cell.angle_beta   90.00
_cell.angle_gamma   90.00
#
_symmetry.space_group_name_H-M   'P 1'
#
loop_
_entity.id
_entity.type
_entity.pdbx_description
1 polymer ?
#
loop_
_entity_poly.entity_id
_entity_poly.type
_entity_poly.pdbx_seq_one_letter_code
_entity_poly.pdbx_strand_id
1 'polypeptide(L)'
;YSKTDFQRIHTSEILDFGMSNFYANLFSDWHWIFIINHTELPFITSDNPVIRIDHSKKTNEPISAVSPEVTYFVPLSPTVAVEIFHKDILKNDLVFFDIYQIKNIASYNKEIIKNCSRFLFSNKSFEALKCARDKINDET
;
A
#
# COMPACT_ATOMS: atom_id res chain seq x y z
N TYR A 1 24.32 19.04 -2.81
CA TYR A 1 23.59 18.89 -1.54
C TYR A 1 24.42 18.04 -0.60
N SER A 2 24.70 18.55 0.61
CA SER A 2 25.42 17.78 1.62
C SER A 2 24.47 16.78 2.31
N LYS A 3 25.04 15.75 2.91
CA LYS A 3 24.27 14.74 3.68
C LYS A 3 23.45 15.39 4.82
N THR A 4 23.94 16.51 5.33
CA THR A 4 23.30 17.35 6.37
C THR A 4 22.10 18.12 5.82
N ASP A 5 22.15 18.60 4.58
CA ASP A 5 21.03 19.31 3.96
C ASP A 5 19.87 18.35 3.66
N PHE A 6 20.18 17.13 3.22
CA PHE A 6 19.18 16.09 2.97
C PHE A 6 18.47 15.66 4.28
N GLN A 7 19.22 15.51 5.37
CA GLN A 7 18.64 15.19 6.67
C GLN A 7 17.76 16.32 7.23
N ARG A 8 18.15 17.58 7.02
CA ARG A 8 17.34 18.75 7.43
C ARG A 8 16.04 18.87 6.67
N ILE A 9 16.07 18.71 5.36
CA ILE A 9 14.86 18.73 4.51
C ILE A 9 13.92 17.62 4.93
N HIS A 10 14.43 16.39 5.05
CA HIS A 10 13.62 15.25 5.43
C HIS A 10 13.00 15.38 6.84
N THR A 11 13.75 15.91 7.80
CA THR A 11 13.24 16.16 9.15
C THR A 11 12.20 17.28 9.18
N SER A 12 12.37 18.35 8.39
CA SER A 12 11.38 19.44 8.31
C SER A 12 10.06 18.97 7.66
N GLU A 13 10.13 18.12 6.65
CA GLU A 13 8.94 17.54 6.01
C GLU A 13 8.18 16.58 6.94
N ILE A 14 8.90 15.74 7.69
CA ILE A 14 8.28 14.82 8.67
C ILE A 14 7.63 15.59 9.82
N LEU A 15 8.21 16.72 10.22
CA LEU A 15 7.73 17.56 11.32
C LEU A 15 6.79 18.69 10.88
N ASP A 16 6.37 18.71 9.62
CA ASP A 16 5.37 19.66 9.16
C ASP A 16 3.96 19.26 9.62
N PHE A 17 3.62 19.68 10.83
CA PHE A 17 2.30 19.44 11.41
C PHE A 17 1.14 20.04 10.60
N GLY A 18 1.38 21.10 9.85
CA GLY A 18 0.39 21.71 8.97
C GLY A 18 -0.01 20.80 7.84
N MET A 19 0.97 20.24 7.13
CA MET A 19 0.72 19.25 6.06
C MET A 19 0.17 17.94 6.60
N SER A 20 0.66 17.46 7.75
CA SER A 20 0.15 16.26 8.39
C SER A 20 -1.33 16.39 8.77
N ASN A 21 -1.73 17.52 9.35
CA ASN A 21 -3.13 17.81 9.66
C ASN A 21 -4.00 17.93 8.41
N PHE A 22 -3.49 18.54 7.35
CA PHE A 22 -4.21 18.63 6.08
C PHE A 22 -4.50 17.25 5.52
N TYR A 23 -3.51 16.37 5.42
CA TYR A 23 -3.71 15.01 4.94
C TYR A 23 -4.57 14.16 5.89
N ALA A 24 -4.43 14.30 7.20
CA ALA A 24 -5.27 13.61 8.17
C ALA A 24 -6.74 13.98 8.00
N ASN A 25 -7.05 15.26 7.85
CA ASN A 25 -8.42 15.72 7.60
C ASN A 25 -8.94 15.24 6.24
N LEU A 26 -8.12 15.25 5.21
CA LEU A 26 -8.48 14.77 3.89
C LEU A 26 -8.84 13.29 3.91
N PHE A 27 -7.99 12.44 4.50
CA PHE A 27 -8.19 11.00 4.55
C PHE A 27 -9.25 10.58 5.58
N SER A 28 -9.62 11.42 6.54
CA SER A 28 -10.67 11.10 7.49
C SER A 28 -12.04 10.93 6.83
N ASP A 29 -12.29 11.62 5.72
CA ASP A 29 -13.51 11.53 4.93
C ASP A 29 -13.49 10.42 3.87
N TRP A 30 -12.35 9.73 3.73
CA TRP A 30 -12.21 8.64 2.78
C TRP A 30 -12.67 7.32 3.39
N HIS A 31 -13.02 6.34 2.53
CA HIS A 31 -13.43 5.02 2.96
C HIS A 31 -12.24 4.15 3.31
N TRP A 32 -12.19 3.68 4.53
CA TRP A 32 -11.16 2.80 5.05
C TRP A 32 -11.69 1.37 5.08
N ILE A 33 -11.09 0.50 4.28
CA ILE A 33 -11.46 -0.90 4.19
C ILE A 33 -10.34 -1.76 4.75
N PHE A 34 -10.67 -2.60 5.72
CA PHE A 34 -9.76 -3.62 6.21
C PHE A 34 -9.79 -4.83 5.28
N ILE A 35 -8.62 -5.19 4.76
CA ILE A 35 -8.43 -6.35 3.91
C ILE A 35 -7.94 -7.49 4.77
N ILE A 36 -8.69 -8.58 4.81
CA ILE A 36 -8.38 -9.79 5.57
C ILE A 36 -7.85 -10.84 4.61
N ASN A 37 -6.63 -11.25 4.84
CA ASN A 37 -5.96 -12.25 4.03
C ASN A 37 -6.15 -13.65 4.64
N HIS A 38 -6.90 -14.51 3.96
CA HIS A 38 -7.13 -15.92 4.32
C HIS A 38 -6.21 -16.88 3.55
N THR A 39 -5.22 -16.38 2.84
CA THR A 39 -4.29 -17.21 2.06
C THR A 39 -3.05 -17.57 2.88
N GLU A 40 -2.28 -18.53 2.39
CA GLU A 40 -0.97 -18.89 2.96
C GLU A 40 0.15 -17.90 2.62
N LEU A 41 -0.05 -17.03 1.60
CA LEU A 41 0.89 -15.99 1.25
C LEU A 41 0.66 -14.77 2.15
N PRO A 42 1.63 -14.37 3.00
CA PRO A 42 1.46 -13.21 3.87
C PRO A 42 1.56 -11.91 3.09
N PHE A 43 0.96 -10.85 3.62
CA PHE A 43 1.38 -9.50 3.28
C PHE A 43 2.83 -9.30 3.73
N ILE A 44 3.61 -8.65 2.89
CA ILE A 44 4.94 -8.13 3.23
C ILE A 44 4.85 -6.64 3.48
N THR A 45 5.87 -6.07 4.08
CA THR A 45 5.99 -4.62 4.23
C THR A 45 7.40 -4.16 3.90
N SER A 46 7.63 -2.87 3.87
CA SER A 46 8.91 -2.29 3.53
C SER A 46 9.22 -1.07 4.40
N ASP A 47 10.37 -0.48 4.17
CA ASP A 47 10.77 0.81 4.73
C ASP A 47 9.93 2.00 4.20
N ASN A 48 9.09 1.75 3.19
CA ASN A 48 8.05 2.67 2.72
C ASN A 48 6.70 1.95 2.72
N PRO A 49 6.03 1.80 3.88
CA PRO A 49 4.87 0.91 4.03
C PRO A 49 3.57 1.45 3.44
N VAL A 50 3.48 2.74 3.18
CA VAL A 50 2.28 3.36 2.59
C VAL A 50 2.43 3.38 1.08
N ILE A 51 1.63 2.56 0.40
CA ILE A 51 1.69 2.41 -1.05
C ILE A 51 0.54 3.18 -1.70
N ARG A 52 0.90 4.07 -2.61
CA ARG A 52 -0.05 4.70 -3.51
C ARG A 52 -0.28 3.78 -4.71
N ILE A 53 -1.52 3.41 -4.95
CA ILE A 53 -1.94 2.61 -6.10
C ILE A 53 -2.75 3.50 -7.04
N ASP A 54 -2.29 3.61 -8.27
CA ASP A 54 -2.93 4.35 -9.32
C ASP A 54 -3.73 3.41 -10.21
N HIS A 55 -5.04 3.59 -10.27
CA HIS A 55 -5.97 2.79 -11.05
C HIS A 55 -6.31 3.44 -12.41
N SER A 56 -5.72 4.59 -12.72
CA SER A 56 -5.97 5.23 -14.01
C SER A 56 -5.36 4.41 -15.14
N LYS A 57 -6.06 4.39 -16.25
CA LYS A 57 -5.57 3.79 -17.50
C LYS A 57 -4.70 4.77 -18.32
N LYS A 58 -4.52 5.98 -17.84
CA LYS A 58 -3.73 7.02 -18.52
C LYS A 58 -2.27 6.88 -18.12
N THR A 59 -1.44 6.46 -19.05
CA THR A 59 -0.07 6.03 -18.79
C THR A 59 0.96 7.14 -18.67
N ASN A 60 0.64 8.41 -18.97
CA ASN A 60 1.66 9.46 -19.15
C ASN A 60 1.42 10.78 -18.39
N GLU A 61 0.37 10.92 -17.61
CA GLU A 61 0.14 12.13 -16.84
C GLU A 61 0.18 11.85 -15.34
N PRO A 62 0.87 12.69 -14.55
CA PRO A 62 0.87 12.54 -13.09
C PRO A 62 -0.54 12.81 -12.56
N ILE A 63 -1.08 11.83 -11.83
CA ILE A 63 -2.39 11.94 -11.21
C ILE A 63 -2.26 12.57 -9.84
N SER A 64 -3.21 13.46 -9.52
CA SER A 64 -3.27 14.08 -8.20
C SER A 64 -3.38 13.02 -7.09
N ALA A 65 -2.70 13.24 -5.98
CA ALA A 65 -2.78 12.40 -4.79
C ALA A 65 -4.20 12.30 -4.20
N VAL A 66 -5.07 13.24 -4.55
CA VAL A 66 -6.46 13.31 -4.10
C VAL A 66 -7.45 12.89 -5.18
N SER A 67 -6.97 12.29 -6.28
CA SER A 67 -7.85 11.80 -7.34
C SER A 67 -8.67 10.61 -6.88
N PRO A 68 -9.94 10.48 -7.32
CA PRO A 68 -10.73 9.28 -7.13
C PRO A 68 -10.10 7.99 -7.68
N GLU A 69 -9.20 8.11 -8.64
CA GLU A 69 -8.49 6.98 -9.27
C GLU A 69 -7.29 6.48 -8.46
N VAL A 70 -7.02 7.08 -7.30
CA VAL A 70 -5.90 6.70 -6.44
C VAL A 70 -6.43 6.06 -5.17
N THR A 71 -5.83 4.94 -4.78
CA THR A 71 -6.00 4.34 -3.45
C THR A 71 -4.68 4.30 -2.71
N TYR A 72 -4.76 4.19 -1.39
CA TYR A 72 -3.60 4.02 -0.53
C TYR A 72 -3.72 2.69 0.20
N PHE A 73 -2.68 1.87 0.11
CA PHE A 73 -2.62 0.57 0.74
C PHE A 73 -1.55 0.53 1.82
N VAL A 74 -1.90 -0.02 2.98
CA VAL A 74 -1.00 -0.12 4.13
C VAL A 74 -1.10 -1.51 4.75
N PRO A 75 -0.07 -2.38 4.65
CA PRO A 75 -0.04 -3.64 5.36
C PRO A 75 0.18 -3.40 6.86
N LEU A 76 -0.72 -3.90 7.69
CA LEU A 76 -0.66 -3.78 9.15
C LEU A 76 -0.07 -5.03 9.82
N SER A 77 -0.31 -6.20 9.22
CA SER A 77 0.18 -7.50 9.67
C SER A 77 0.28 -8.45 8.49
N PRO A 78 0.83 -9.66 8.65
CA PRO A 78 0.83 -10.68 7.58
C PRO A 78 -0.56 -11.05 7.05
N THR A 79 -1.60 -10.84 7.85
CA THR A 79 -2.98 -11.24 7.53
C THR A 79 -3.95 -10.07 7.39
N VAL A 80 -3.54 -8.85 7.71
CA VAL A 80 -4.42 -7.68 7.68
C VAL A 80 -3.73 -6.50 7.01
N ALA A 81 -4.43 -5.84 6.12
CA ALA A 81 -4.05 -4.57 5.55
C ALA A 81 -5.22 -3.58 5.59
N VAL A 82 -4.93 -2.32 5.34
CA VAL A 82 -5.94 -1.28 5.10
C VAL A 82 -5.77 -0.74 3.69
N GLU A 83 -6.86 -0.59 2.97
CA GLU A 83 -6.90 0.19 1.74
C GLU A 83 -7.85 1.37 1.91
N ILE A 84 -7.40 2.55 1.50
CA ILE A 84 -8.09 3.82 1.67
C ILE A 84 -8.54 4.29 0.29
N PHE A 85 -9.85 4.40 0.10
CA PHE A 85 -10.51 4.78 -1.14
C PHE A 85 -11.07 6.20 -1.05
N HIS A 86 -11.02 6.91 -2.16
CA HIS A 86 -11.66 8.22 -2.25
C HIS A 86 -13.15 8.13 -1.90
N LYS A 87 -13.66 9.12 -1.17
CA LYS A 87 -15.03 9.18 -0.67
C LYS A 87 -16.14 9.02 -1.72
N ASP A 88 -15.85 9.37 -2.99
CA ASP A 88 -16.83 9.32 -4.06
C ASP A 88 -16.92 7.95 -4.77
N ILE A 89 -15.99 7.02 -4.46
CA ILE A 89 -15.92 5.72 -5.18
C ILE A 89 -16.85 4.67 -4.57
N LEU A 90 -16.91 4.59 -3.25
CA LEU A 90 -17.69 3.58 -2.57
C LEU A 90 -18.99 4.19 -2.03
N LYS A 91 -20.11 3.63 -2.48
CA LYS A 91 -21.45 4.00 -1.99
C LYS A 91 -21.95 3.11 -0.87
N ASN A 92 -21.15 2.12 -0.46
CA ASN A 92 -21.52 1.11 0.53
C ASN A 92 -20.70 1.28 1.81
N ASP A 93 -21.30 0.97 2.95
CA ASP A 93 -20.64 0.93 4.26
C ASP A 93 -19.74 -0.31 4.44
N LEU A 94 -19.01 -0.70 3.39
CA LEU A 94 -18.08 -1.82 3.43
C LEU A 94 -16.90 -1.45 4.33
N VAL A 95 -16.69 -2.21 5.40
CA VAL A 95 -15.58 -2.01 6.34
C VAL A 95 -14.54 -3.11 6.20
N PHE A 96 -14.94 -4.31 5.80
CA PHE A 96 -14.08 -5.47 5.67
C PHE A 96 -14.19 -6.10 4.29
N PHE A 97 -13.05 -6.55 3.75
CA PHE A 97 -12.97 -7.28 2.50
C PHE A 97 -12.08 -8.52 2.66
N ASP A 98 -12.63 -9.69 2.43
CA ASP A 98 -11.93 -10.97 2.58
C ASP A 98 -11.29 -11.41 1.28
N ILE A 99 -9.99 -11.78 1.32
CA ILE A 99 -9.24 -12.30 0.17
C ILE A 99 -8.88 -13.76 0.42
N TYR A 100 -9.30 -14.62 -0.50
CA TYR A 100 -9.01 -16.05 -0.51
C TYR A 100 -8.09 -16.50 -1.66
N GLN A 101 -7.74 -15.58 -2.57
CA GLN A 101 -6.91 -15.88 -3.73
C GLN A 101 -5.51 -15.32 -3.57
N ILE A 102 -4.51 -16.20 -3.64
CA ILE A 102 -3.09 -15.87 -3.51
C ILE A 102 -2.66 -14.79 -4.53
N LYS A 103 -3.19 -14.84 -5.76
CA LYS A 103 -2.85 -13.87 -6.80
C LYS A 103 -3.15 -12.42 -6.41
N ASN A 104 -4.20 -12.19 -5.61
CA ASN A 104 -4.55 -10.85 -5.15
C ASN A 104 -3.54 -10.35 -4.12
N ILE A 105 -3.13 -11.20 -3.19
CA ILE A 105 -2.07 -10.87 -2.21
C ILE A 105 -0.74 -10.65 -2.93
N ALA A 106 -0.40 -11.47 -3.92
CA ALA A 106 0.80 -11.31 -4.72
C ALA A 106 0.81 -9.97 -5.48
N SER A 107 -0.34 -9.51 -5.95
CA SER A 107 -0.48 -8.21 -6.60
C SER A 107 -0.16 -7.05 -5.65
N TYR A 108 -0.70 -7.05 -4.43
CA TYR A 108 -0.36 -6.06 -3.41
C TYR A 108 1.12 -6.11 -3.03
N ASN A 109 1.66 -7.30 -2.79
CA ASN A 109 3.07 -7.49 -2.46
C ASN A 109 4.00 -6.97 -3.58
N LYS A 110 3.60 -7.12 -4.85
CA LYS A 110 4.32 -6.57 -5.99
C LYS A 110 4.40 -5.04 -5.94
N GLU A 111 3.31 -4.37 -5.58
CA GLU A 111 3.32 -2.91 -5.41
C GLU A 111 4.22 -2.47 -4.25
N ILE A 112 4.23 -3.21 -3.13
CA ILE A 112 5.16 -2.97 -2.01
C ILE A 112 6.61 -3.09 -2.46
N ILE A 113 6.95 -4.14 -3.22
CA ILE A 113 8.30 -4.35 -3.75
C ILE A 113 8.73 -3.20 -4.65
N LYS A 114 7.86 -2.73 -5.54
CA LYS A 114 8.15 -1.62 -6.45
C LYS A 114 8.44 -0.30 -5.71
N ASN A 115 7.78 -0.09 -4.57
CA ASN A 115 7.89 1.14 -3.78
C ASN A 115 8.90 1.05 -2.63
N CYS A 116 9.54 -0.10 -2.44
CA CYS A 116 10.59 -0.32 -1.46
C CYS A 116 11.84 0.48 -1.81
N SER A 117 12.45 1.16 -0.82
CA SER A 117 13.71 1.87 -1.00
C SER A 117 14.91 0.99 -0.71
N ARG A 118 14.89 0.24 0.41
CA ARG A 118 16.04 -0.55 0.89
C ARG A 118 15.66 -1.90 1.48
N PHE A 119 14.58 -1.96 2.26
CA PHE A 119 14.28 -3.11 3.11
C PHE A 119 12.87 -3.63 2.89
N LEU A 120 12.78 -4.95 2.74
CA LEU A 120 11.53 -5.70 2.77
C LEU A 120 11.47 -6.53 4.05
N PHE A 121 10.29 -6.59 4.65
CA PHE A 121 10.03 -7.35 5.87
C PHE A 121 8.91 -8.36 5.63
N SER A 122 9.12 -9.59 6.08
CA SER A 122 8.13 -10.66 6.03
C SER A 122 8.26 -11.55 7.26
N ASN A 123 7.15 -12.15 7.66
CA ASN A 123 7.15 -13.19 8.71
C ASN A 123 7.53 -14.58 8.19
N LYS A 124 7.66 -14.74 6.86
CA LYS A 124 8.16 -15.97 6.21
C LYS A 124 9.46 -15.69 5.47
N SER A 125 10.27 -16.72 5.29
CA SER A 125 11.49 -16.62 4.48
C SER A 125 11.14 -16.27 3.03
N PHE A 126 12.03 -15.55 2.35
CA PHE A 126 11.84 -15.20 0.95
C PHE A 126 11.83 -16.42 0.01
N GLU A 127 12.44 -17.53 0.42
CA GLU A 127 12.34 -18.81 -0.30
C GLU A 127 10.90 -19.35 -0.26
N ALA A 128 10.24 -19.31 0.90
CA ALA A 128 8.84 -19.70 1.02
C ALA A 128 7.92 -18.80 0.18
N LEU A 129 8.21 -17.50 0.11
CA LEU A 129 7.49 -16.56 -0.76
C LEU A 129 7.70 -16.84 -2.24
N LYS A 130 8.90 -17.28 -2.62
CA LYS A 130 9.21 -17.69 -4.00
C LYS A 130 8.42 -18.95 -4.39
N CYS A 131 8.37 -19.95 -3.53
CA CYS A 131 7.57 -21.16 -3.76
C CYS A 131 6.07 -20.84 -3.94
N ALA A 132 5.53 -19.92 -3.16
CA ALA A 132 4.16 -19.45 -3.31
C ALA A 132 3.92 -18.75 -4.66
N ARG A 133 4.89 -17.94 -5.13
CA ARG A 133 4.85 -17.30 -6.44
C ARG A 133 4.87 -18.32 -7.59
N ASP A 134 5.70 -19.34 -7.49
CA ASP A 134 5.87 -20.33 -8.54
C ASP A 134 4.58 -21.17 -8.71
N LYS A 135 3.86 -21.48 -7.64
CA LYS A 135 2.52 -22.09 -7.70
C LYS A 135 1.49 -21.26 -8.46
N ILE A 136 1.56 -19.92 -8.39
CA ILE A 136 0.65 -19.03 -9.12
C ILE A 136 0.87 -19.15 -10.64
N ASN A 137 2.12 -19.32 -11.06
CA ASN A 137 2.47 -19.43 -12.48
C ASN A 137 2.06 -20.80 -13.08
N ASP A 138 1.96 -21.84 -12.24
CA ASP A 138 1.55 -23.18 -12.67
C ASP A 138 0.01 -23.32 -12.80
N GLU A 139 -0.76 -22.41 -12.18
CA GLU A 139 -2.23 -22.39 -12.24
C GLU A 139 -2.80 -21.49 -13.37
N THR A 140 -1.92 -20.81 -14.11
CA THR A 140 -2.29 -19.98 -15.24
C THR A 140 -1.95 -20.64 -16.56
#